data_be6386c734dd897df1cf22c2a925e6d3
#
_entry.id   be6386c734dd897df1cf22c2a925e6d3
#
_cell.length_a   1.000
_cell.length_b   1.000
_cell.length_c   1.000
_cell.angle_alpha   90.00
_cell.angle_beta   90.00
_cell.angle_gamma   90.00
#
_symmetry.space_group_name_H-M   'P 1'
#
loop_
_entity.id
_entity.type
_entity.pdbx_description
1 polymer ?
#
loop_
_entity_poly.entity_id
_entity_poly.type
_entity_poly.pdbx_seq_one_letter_code
_entity_poly.pdbx_strand_id
1 'polypeptide(L)'
;ENMVDSGAVTNVVTFADEVIVDITIKNPSLQAKKKTEVEILQTIHKEVYEKAKIKVNVKVDAPAKPITNEIKGKPIPGIQNIVAVASGKGGVGKSTVTANLAVTLAKMGFKVGVLDADIYGPSIPIMFDVANERPLSVNVDGKSKMKPIENYGVKVLSIGFFTKPDQAVI
;
A
#
# COMPACT_ATOMS: atom_id res chain seq x y z
N GLU A 1 11.38 -4.17 -35.32
CA GLU A 1 10.05 -3.79 -35.80
C GLU A 1 9.90 -2.29 -35.60
N ASN A 2 9.62 -1.54 -36.67
CA ASN A 2 9.55 -0.09 -36.66
C ASN A 2 8.30 0.35 -35.84
N MET A 3 8.42 1.37 -34.99
CA MET A 3 7.30 1.87 -34.13
C MET A 3 6.13 2.44 -34.94
N VAL A 4 6.40 2.91 -36.18
CA VAL A 4 5.37 3.39 -37.08
C VAL A 4 4.61 2.22 -37.69
N ASP A 5 5.31 1.20 -38.20
CA ASP A 5 4.71 0.01 -38.78
C ASP A 5 3.92 -0.85 -37.80
N SER A 6 4.33 -0.82 -36.51
CA SER A 6 3.61 -1.50 -35.41
C SER A 6 2.36 -0.76 -34.96
N GLY A 7 2.08 0.45 -35.48
CA GLY A 7 0.96 1.30 -35.07
C GLY A 7 1.12 1.88 -33.64
N ALA A 8 2.32 1.85 -33.08
CA ALA A 8 2.59 2.42 -31.76
C ALA A 8 2.54 3.96 -31.80
N VAL A 9 2.97 4.58 -32.89
CA VAL A 9 2.84 6.03 -33.12
C VAL A 9 1.41 6.31 -33.59
N THR A 10 0.65 7.04 -32.79
CA THR A 10 -0.77 7.33 -33.08
C THR A 10 -0.98 8.69 -33.70
N ASN A 11 -0.12 9.65 -33.41
CA ASN A 11 -0.20 10.99 -34.00
C ASN A 11 1.15 11.70 -33.94
N VAL A 12 1.43 12.53 -34.96
CA VAL A 12 2.60 13.40 -34.98
C VAL A 12 2.14 14.78 -35.46
N VAL A 13 2.39 15.79 -34.65
CA VAL A 13 2.06 17.20 -34.94
C VAL A 13 3.33 18.02 -34.91
N THR A 14 3.56 18.79 -35.95
CA THR A 14 4.69 19.71 -36.05
C THR A 14 4.20 21.14 -36.04
N PHE A 15 4.82 22.00 -35.24
CA PHE A 15 4.49 23.41 -35.15
C PHE A 15 5.78 24.23 -35.03
N ALA A 16 6.19 24.90 -36.11
CA ALA A 16 7.48 25.56 -36.23
C ALA A 16 8.65 24.63 -35.84
N ASP A 17 9.29 24.86 -34.68
CA ASP A 17 10.41 24.06 -34.14
C ASP A 17 9.96 23.04 -33.08
N GLU A 18 8.66 22.92 -32.84
CA GLU A 18 8.11 21.96 -31.88
C GLU A 18 7.52 20.74 -32.57
N VAL A 19 7.89 19.54 -32.11
CA VAL A 19 7.37 18.26 -32.57
C VAL A 19 6.68 17.55 -31.41
N ILE A 20 5.39 17.28 -31.56
CA ILE A 20 4.61 16.54 -30.58
C ILE A 20 4.34 15.15 -31.15
N VAL A 21 4.75 14.11 -30.44
CA VAL A 21 4.53 12.72 -30.83
C VAL A 21 3.66 12.02 -29.79
N ASP A 22 2.50 11.55 -30.23
CA ASP A 22 1.61 10.73 -29.41
C ASP A 22 1.86 9.26 -29.71
N ILE A 23 2.17 8.49 -28.69
CA ILE A 23 2.44 7.05 -28.82
C ILE A 23 1.61 6.25 -27.85
N THR A 24 1.29 5.02 -28.25
CA THR A 24 0.59 4.05 -27.42
C THR A 24 1.46 2.81 -27.24
N ILE A 25 1.76 2.45 -26.01
CA ILE A 25 2.55 1.26 -25.67
C ILE A 25 1.72 0.27 -24.87
N LYS A 26 1.99 -1.03 -25.06
CA LYS A 26 1.30 -2.11 -24.32
C LYS A 26 1.92 -2.39 -22.93
N ASN A 27 3.19 -2.02 -22.73
CA ASN A 27 3.89 -2.28 -21.47
C ASN A 27 3.75 -1.09 -20.51
N PRO A 28 3.09 -1.24 -19.35
CA PRO A 28 2.84 -0.17 -18.41
C PRO A 28 4.06 0.23 -17.54
N SER A 29 5.20 -0.46 -17.66
CA SER A 29 6.35 -0.18 -16.81
C SER A 29 6.96 1.20 -17.07
N LEU A 30 7.42 1.84 -15.99
CA LEU A 30 8.05 3.16 -16.04
C LEU A 30 9.32 3.13 -16.91
N GLN A 31 10.04 2.00 -16.89
CA GLN A 31 11.25 1.79 -17.69
C GLN A 31 10.92 1.72 -19.17
N ALA A 32 9.84 1.02 -19.57
CA ALA A 32 9.40 0.96 -20.96
C ALA A 32 9.01 2.34 -21.48
N LYS A 33 8.26 3.12 -20.69
CA LYS A 33 7.89 4.51 -21.05
C LYS A 33 9.12 5.37 -21.31
N LYS A 34 10.07 5.42 -20.35
CA LYS A 34 11.30 6.21 -20.48
C LYS A 34 12.17 5.76 -21.64
N LYS A 35 12.31 4.44 -21.85
CA LYS A 35 13.09 3.90 -22.97
C LYS A 35 12.52 4.36 -24.30
N THR A 36 11.21 4.21 -24.51
CA THR A 36 10.54 4.62 -25.75
C THR A 36 10.61 6.13 -25.96
N GLU A 37 10.46 6.93 -24.90
CA GLU A 37 10.61 8.38 -24.97
C GLU A 37 12.02 8.79 -25.43
N VAL A 38 13.06 8.19 -24.85
CA VAL A 38 14.46 8.46 -25.20
C VAL A 38 14.78 8.02 -26.63
N GLU A 39 14.29 6.87 -27.09
CA GLU A 39 14.49 6.39 -28.47
C GLU A 39 13.88 7.35 -29.49
N ILE A 40 12.68 7.87 -29.24
CA ILE A 40 12.02 8.84 -30.14
C ILE A 40 12.78 10.17 -30.16
N LEU A 41 13.17 10.68 -28.98
CA LEU A 41 13.96 11.91 -28.87
C LEU A 41 15.27 11.79 -29.67
N GLN A 42 16.00 10.71 -29.49
CA GLN A 42 17.26 10.47 -30.19
C GLN A 42 17.07 10.36 -31.71
N THR A 43 16.03 9.65 -32.15
CA THR A 43 15.76 9.46 -33.57
C THR A 43 15.41 10.79 -34.23
N ILE A 44 14.55 11.61 -33.65
CA ILE A 44 14.15 12.89 -34.22
C ILE A 44 15.32 13.87 -34.23
N HIS A 45 16.11 13.96 -33.16
CA HIS A 45 17.28 14.85 -33.14
C HIS A 45 18.36 14.45 -34.15
N LYS A 46 18.55 13.14 -34.34
CA LYS A 46 19.57 12.63 -35.26
C LYS A 46 19.17 12.70 -36.74
N GLU A 47 17.93 12.34 -37.05
CA GLU A 47 17.50 12.10 -38.44
C GLU A 47 16.67 13.26 -39.03
N VAL A 48 16.08 14.13 -38.18
CA VAL A 48 15.17 15.19 -38.62
C VAL A 48 15.73 16.59 -38.36
N TYR A 49 15.88 16.97 -37.07
CA TYR A 49 16.33 18.30 -36.70
C TYR A 49 16.93 18.32 -35.28
N GLU A 50 18.22 18.63 -35.19
CA GLU A 50 18.99 18.58 -33.93
C GLU A 50 18.49 19.54 -32.85
N LYS A 51 17.88 20.69 -33.24
CA LYS A 51 17.38 21.72 -32.33
C LYS A 51 15.87 21.66 -32.11
N ALA A 52 15.18 20.61 -32.54
CA ALA A 52 13.75 20.48 -32.38
C ALA A 52 13.38 20.37 -30.87
N LYS A 53 12.34 21.09 -30.49
CA LYS A 53 11.69 20.92 -29.18
C LYS A 53 10.69 19.79 -29.28
N ILE A 54 11.04 18.63 -28.71
CA ILE A 54 10.26 17.42 -28.87
C ILE A 54 9.46 17.15 -27.59
N LYS A 55 8.17 16.91 -27.73
CA LYS A 55 7.28 16.48 -26.66
C LYS A 55 6.67 15.13 -26.99
N VAL A 56 6.98 14.12 -26.21
CA VAL A 56 6.46 12.77 -26.39
C VAL A 56 5.38 12.48 -25.36
N ASN A 57 4.16 12.21 -25.80
CA ASN A 57 3.05 11.82 -24.96
C ASN A 57 2.87 10.31 -25.04
N VAL A 58 3.17 9.60 -23.95
CA VAL A 58 3.08 8.14 -23.90
C VAL A 58 1.78 7.72 -23.24
N LYS A 59 0.84 7.18 -24.02
CA LYS A 59 -0.36 6.49 -23.52
C LYS A 59 -0.05 5.00 -23.35
N VAL A 60 -0.64 4.38 -22.34
CA VAL A 60 -0.53 2.94 -22.11
C VAL A 60 -1.86 2.30 -22.45
N ASP A 61 -1.88 1.49 -23.49
CA ASP A 61 -3.01 0.63 -23.84
C ASP A 61 -2.73 -0.79 -23.27
N ALA A 62 -2.58 -0.84 -21.95
CA ALA A 62 -2.61 -2.12 -21.25
C ALA A 62 -4.09 -2.44 -20.97
N PRO A 63 -4.58 -3.64 -21.30
CA PRO A 63 -5.88 -4.07 -20.84
C PRO A 63 -5.88 -3.89 -19.32
N ALA A 64 -6.87 -3.15 -18.82
CA ALA A 64 -7.04 -2.98 -17.37
C ALA A 64 -7.01 -4.40 -16.79
N LYS A 65 -5.97 -4.70 -15.99
CA LYS A 65 -5.97 -5.95 -15.24
C LYS A 65 -7.29 -5.95 -14.50
N PRO A 66 -8.16 -6.96 -14.67
CA PRO A 66 -9.35 -7.02 -13.87
C PRO A 66 -8.88 -6.85 -12.43
N ILE A 67 -9.45 -5.90 -11.71
CA ILE A 67 -9.26 -5.79 -10.27
C ILE A 67 -9.97 -7.02 -9.72
N THR A 68 -9.29 -8.15 -9.80
CA THR A 68 -9.71 -9.31 -9.04
C THR A 68 -9.44 -8.89 -7.61
N ASN A 69 -10.50 -8.61 -6.87
CA ASN A 69 -10.48 -8.52 -5.42
C ASN A 69 -10.16 -9.91 -4.81
N GLU A 70 -9.28 -10.65 -5.45
CA GLU A 70 -8.70 -11.85 -4.87
C GLU A 70 -7.82 -11.38 -3.71
N ILE A 71 -8.38 -11.50 -2.53
CA ILE A 71 -7.61 -11.41 -1.29
C ILE A 71 -6.51 -12.46 -1.42
N LYS A 72 -5.29 -12.02 -1.79
CA LYS A 72 -4.10 -12.86 -1.87
C LYS A 72 -3.63 -13.26 -0.47
N GLY A 73 -4.49 -13.90 0.29
CA GLY A 73 -4.21 -14.37 1.64
C GLY A 73 -5.12 -15.54 1.97
N LYS A 74 -4.61 -16.48 2.77
CA LYS A 74 -5.44 -17.51 3.34
C LYS A 74 -6.28 -16.89 4.46
N PRO A 75 -7.58 -17.24 4.57
CA PRO A 75 -8.37 -16.80 5.70
C PRO A 75 -7.73 -17.25 7.01
N ILE A 76 -7.77 -16.39 8.00
CA ILE A 76 -7.26 -16.72 9.34
C ILE A 76 -8.36 -17.51 10.06
N PRO A 77 -8.11 -18.77 10.43
CA PRO A 77 -9.13 -19.58 11.07
C PRO A 77 -9.68 -18.93 12.33
N GLY A 78 -10.99 -18.87 12.44
CA GLY A 78 -11.70 -18.25 13.58
C GLY A 78 -11.88 -16.73 13.50
N ILE A 79 -11.40 -16.07 12.44
CA ILE A 79 -11.64 -14.64 12.18
C ILE A 79 -12.56 -14.50 10.98
N GLN A 80 -13.74 -13.93 11.20
CA GLN A 80 -14.73 -13.71 10.14
C GLN A 80 -14.46 -12.43 9.34
N ASN A 81 -14.11 -11.36 10.03
CA ASN A 81 -13.92 -10.05 9.45
C ASN A 81 -12.64 -9.41 9.95
N ILE A 82 -11.89 -8.77 9.04
CA ILE A 82 -10.72 -7.95 9.36
C ILE A 82 -10.99 -6.54 8.89
N VAL A 83 -10.91 -5.59 9.81
CA VAL A 83 -11.04 -4.16 9.51
C VAL A 83 -9.68 -3.51 9.71
N ALA A 84 -9.12 -2.92 8.66
CA ALA A 84 -7.87 -2.18 8.73
C ALA A 84 -8.15 -0.67 8.83
N VAL A 85 -7.61 -0.03 9.86
CA VAL A 85 -7.64 1.44 10.03
C VAL A 85 -6.25 1.99 9.76
N ALA A 86 -6.11 2.72 8.67
CA ALA A 86 -4.83 3.24 8.23
C ALA A 86 -4.93 4.69 7.77
N SER A 87 -3.80 5.40 7.74
CA SER A 87 -3.71 6.74 7.15
C SER A 87 -2.30 7.02 6.64
N GLY A 88 -2.17 7.87 5.65
CA GLY A 88 -0.89 8.33 5.13
C GLY A 88 -0.24 9.47 5.94
N LYS A 89 -0.89 9.93 7.04
CA LYS A 89 -0.40 11.03 7.88
C LYS A 89 -0.44 10.63 9.36
N GLY A 90 0.59 11.00 10.11
CA GLY A 90 0.63 10.83 11.56
C GLY A 90 -0.35 11.77 12.30
N GLY A 91 -0.77 11.40 13.50
CA GLY A 91 -1.56 12.26 14.40
C GLY A 91 -3.01 12.52 14.01
N VAL A 92 -3.58 11.80 13.04
CA VAL A 92 -4.97 12.00 12.55
C VAL A 92 -6.03 11.20 13.31
N GLY A 93 -5.65 10.49 14.38
CA GLY A 93 -6.60 9.77 15.23
C GLY A 93 -6.86 8.31 14.85
N LYS A 94 -5.99 7.64 14.08
CA LYS A 94 -6.13 6.21 13.75
C LYS A 94 -6.42 5.34 14.97
N SER A 95 -5.55 5.41 15.96
CA SER A 95 -5.66 4.59 17.18
C SER A 95 -6.92 4.93 17.97
N THR A 96 -7.30 6.21 18.02
CA THR A 96 -8.53 6.65 18.68
C THR A 96 -9.77 6.07 18.01
N VAL A 97 -9.83 6.12 16.67
CA VAL A 97 -10.92 5.50 15.90
C VAL A 97 -10.95 3.99 16.12
N THR A 98 -9.79 3.33 16.08
CA THR A 98 -9.68 1.88 16.28
C THR A 98 -10.17 1.46 17.66
N ALA A 99 -9.72 2.15 18.72
CA ALA A 99 -10.11 1.83 20.11
C ALA A 99 -11.63 2.00 20.31
N ASN A 100 -12.18 3.13 19.87
CA ASN A 100 -13.62 3.38 20.00
C ASN A 100 -14.47 2.40 19.20
N LEU A 101 -14.07 2.07 17.98
CA LEU A 101 -14.74 1.08 17.15
C LEU A 101 -14.72 -0.29 17.82
N ALA A 102 -13.57 -0.73 18.31
CA ALA A 102 -13.40 -2.03 18.97
C ALA A 102 -14.27 -2.16 20.22
N VAL A 103 -14.24 -1.16 21.11
CA VAL A 103 -15.04 -1.17 22.33
C VAL A 103 -16.53 -1.10 22.01
N THR A 104 -16.92 -0.33 21.01
CA THR A 104 -18.33 -0.26 20.57
C THR A 104 -18.83 -1.61 20.06
N LEU A 105 -18.07 -2.25 19.19
CA LEU A 105 -18.39 -3.59 18.69
C LEU A 105 -18.46 -4.63 19.82
N ALA A 106 -17.53 -4.57 20.79
CA ALA A 106 -17.58 -5.46 21.96
C ALA A 106 -18.84 -5.24 22.80
N LYS A 107 -19.24 -3.98 23.03
CA LYS A 107 -20.50 -3.64 23.71
C LYS A 107 -21.75 -4.12 22.97
N MET A 108 -21.67 -4.22 21.63
CA MET A 108 -22.74 -4.80 20.81
C MET A 108 -22.77 -6.33 20.83
N GLY A 109 -21.89 -6.99 21.58
CA GLY A 109 -21.84 -8.44 21.75
C GLY A 109 -20.92 -9.18 20.76
N PHE A 110 -20.16 -8.47 19.92
CA PHE A 110 -19.20 -9.11 19.03
C PHE A 110 -17.93 -9.53 19.76
N LYS A 111 -17.31 -10.62 19.30
CA LYS A 111 -15.97 -11.03 19.75
C LYS A 111 -14.93 -10.23 18.98
N VAL A 112 -14.26 -9.31 19.66
CA VAL A 112 -13.35 -8.33 19.03
C VAL A 112 -11.92 -8.54 19.50
N GLY A 113 -10.98 -8.44 18.57
CA GLY A 113 -9.55 -8.35 18.84
C GLY A 113 -8.95 -7.13 18.14
N VAL A 114 -8.00 -6.49 18.78
CA VAL A 114 -7.20 -5.41 18.20
C VAL A 114 -5.75 -5.87 18.10
N LEU A 115 -5.20 -5.78 16.90
CA LEU A 115 -3.77 -5.93 16.65
C LEU A 115 -3.18 -4.54 16.36
N ASP A 116 -2.30 -4.08 17.24
CA ASP A 116 -1.57 -2.83 17.04
C ASP A 116 -0.37 -3.08 16.12
N ALA A 117 -0.42 -2.55 14.93
CA ALA A 117 0.61 -2.67 13.91
C ALA A 117 1.55 -1.44 13.84
N ASP A 118 1.40 -0.48 14.75
CA ASP A 118 2.30 0.67 14.87
C ASP A 118 3.52 0.28 15.72
N ILE A 119 4.59 -0.15 15.04
CA ILE A 119 5.80 -0.66 15.70
C ILE A 119 6.58 0.47 16.38
N TYR A 120 6.58 1.67 15.81
CA TYR A 120 7.40 2.79 16.30
C TYR A 120 6.74 3.63 17.38
N GLY A 121 5.41 3.58 17.49
CA GLY A 121 4.67 4.36 18.47
C GLY A 121 3.40 3.66 18.94
N PRO A 122 3.52 2.43 19.52
CA PRO A 122 2.35 1.64 19.91
C PRO A 122 1.55 2.35 20.99
N SER A 123 0.36 2.84 20.63
CA SER A 123 -0.51 3.61 21.52
C SER A 123 -1.72 2.83 22.05
N ILE A 124 -2.03 1.70 21.45
CA ILE A 124 -3.19 0.88 21.83
C ILE A 124 -3.11 0.37 23.28
N PRO A 125 -1.96 -0.09 23.82
CA PRO A 125 -1.88 -0.49 25.22
C PRO A 125 -2.28 0.61 26.21
N ILE A 126 -1.92 1.85 25.90
CA ILE A 126 -2.30 3.02 26.73
C ILE A 126 -3.79 3.28 26.63
N MET A 127 -4.36 3.25 25.42
CA MET A 127 -5.78 3.51 25.20
C MET A 127 -6.71 2.46 25.81
N PHE A 128 -6.22 1.24 25.98
CA PHE A 128 -6.94 0.15 26.63
C PHE A 128 -6.59 -0.01 28.12
N ASP A 129 -5.83 0.91 28.69
CA ASP A 129 -5.42 0.89 30.11
C ASP A 129 -4.71 -0.42 30.51
N VAL A 130 -3.87 -0.94 29.62
CA VAL A 130 -3.13 -2.21 29.79
C VAL A 130 -1.62 -2.07 29.50
N ALA A 131 -1.09 -0.85 29.53
CA ALA A 131 0.30 -0.56 29.18
C ALA A 131 1.33 -1.31 30.06
N ASN A 132 0.98 -1.60 31.30
CA ASN A 132 1.84 -2.29 32.27
C ASN A 132 1.67 -3.81 32.25
N GLU A 133 0.73 -4.33 31.49
CA GLU A 133 0.48 -5.76 31.41
C GLU A 133 1.41 -6.44 30.41
N ARG A 134 1.55 -7.75 30.55
CA ARG A 134 2.39 -8.58 29.67
C ARG A 134 1.61 -9.82 29.22
N PRO A 135 1.56 -10.10 27.91
CA PRO A 135 0.93 -11.32 27.39
C PRO A 135 1.64 -12.57 27.92
N LEU A 136 0.87 -13.56 28.30
CA LEU A 136 1.39 -14.84 28.75
C LEU A 136 1.56 -15.80 27.56
N SER A 137 2.60 -16.63 27.63
CA SER A 137 2.73 -17.76 26.72
C SER A 137 1.91 -18.93 27.23
N VAL A 138 1.09 -19.49 26.36
CA VAL A 138 0.26 -20.67 26.65
C VAL A 138 0.53 -21.76 25.60
N ASN A 139 0.49 -23.03 26.02
CA ASN A 139 0.59 -24.14 25.07
C ASN A 139 -0.81 -24.50 24.59
N VAL A 140 -1.00 -24.44 23.27
CA VAL A 140 -2.24 -24.85 22.59
C VAL A 140 -1.88 -25.84 21.50
N ASP A 141 -2.34 -27.09 21.63
CA ASP A 141 -2.07 -28.18 20.69
C ASP A 141 -0.57 -28.40 20.44
N GLY A 142 0.24 -28.39 21.50
CA GLY A 142 1.69 -28.58 21.44
C GLY A 142 2.48 -27.39 20.88
N LYS A 143 1.82 -26.27 20.61
CA LYS A 143 2.45 -25.04 20.13
C LYS A 143 2.35 -23.93 21.14
N SER A 144 3.47 -23.23 21.38
CA SER A 144 3.49 -22.01 22.18
C SER A 144 2.76 -20.90 21.46
N LYS A 145 1.71 -20.35 22.09
CA LYS A 145 0.94 -19.21 21.57
C LYS A 145 0.88 -18.10 22.62
N MET A 146 0.79 -16.88 22.18
CA MET A 146 0.55 -15.75 23.08
C MET A 146 -0.93 -15.62 23.40
N LYS A 147 -1.26 -15.58 24.67
CA LYS A 147 -2.59 -15.22 25.17
C LYS A 147 -2.71 -13.70 25.12
N PRO A 148 -3.63 -13.12 24.35
CA PRO A 148 -3.80 -11.68 24.32
C PRO A 148 -4.28 -11.15 25.68
N ILE A 149 -3.98 -9.89 25.95
CA ILE A 149 -4.51 -9.18 27.10
C ILE A 149 -5.96 -8.78 26.76
N GLU A 150 -6.83 -8.77 27.76
CA GLU A 150 -8.24 -8.44 27.55
C GLU A 150 -8.66 -7.32 28.48
N ASN A 151 -9.16 -6.22 27.93
CA ASN A 151 -9.82 -5.16 28.66
C ASN A 151 -10.98 -4.58 27.85
N TYR A 152 -11.99 -4.03 28.50
CA TYR A 152 -13.22 -3.53 27.89
C TYR A 152 -13.93 -4.52 26.95
N GLY A 153 -13.77 -5.84 27.20
CA GLY A 153 -14.31 -6.90 26.33
C GLY A 153 -13.59 -7.08 24.99
N VAL A 154 -12.42 -6.47 24.83
CA VAL A 154 -11.60 -6.52 23.62
C VAL A 154 -10.29 -7.24 23.91
N LYS A 155 -9.89 -8.17 23.05
CA LYS A 155 -8.58 -8.82 23.10
C LYS A 155 -7.55 -7.95 22.40
N VAL A 156 -6.46 -7.63 23.08
CA VAL A 156 -5.43 -6.70 22.60
C VAL A 156 -4.09 -7.41 22.45
N LEU A 157 -3.44 -7.21 21.33
CA LEU A 157 -2.05 -7.60 21.09
C LEU A 157 -1.31 -6.41 20.47
N SER A 158 -0.17 -6.04 21.05
CA SER A 158 0.69 -4.94 20.60
C SER A 158 2.15 -5.26 20.86
N ILE A 159 3.04 -4.78 20.00
CA ILE A 159 4.47 -4.81 20.27
C ILE A 159 4.84 -4.00 21.52
N GLY A 160 4.04 -3.00 21.88
CA GLY A 160 4.21 -2.18 23.08
C GLY A 160 4.21 -2.97 24.40
N PHE A 161 3.69 -4.19 24.40
CA PHE A 161 3.79 -5.08 25.57
C PHE A 161 5.19 -5.66 25.79
N PHE A 162 6.06 -5.62 24.79
CA PHE A 162 7.40 -6.24 24.79
C PHE A 162 8.52 -5.20 24.79
N THR A 163 8.20 -3.95 24.56
CA THR A 163 9.15 -2.83 24.59
C THR A 163 9.14 -2.16 25.96
N LYS A 164 10.28 -1.69 26.41
CA LYS A 164 10.34 -0.79 27.56
C LYS A 164 10.02 0.63 27.09
N PRO A 165 9.38 1.47 27.94
CA PRO A 165 9.01 2.84 27.56
C PRO A 165 10.18 3.71 27.09
N ASP A 166 11.39 3.37 27.51
CA ASP A 166 12.66 4.07 27.26
C ASP A 166 13.53 3.41 26.18
N GLN A 167 13.08 2.31 25.59
CA GLN A 167 13.78 1.61 24.52
C GLN A 167 13.12 1.85 23.17
N ALA A 168 13.87 2.47 22.24
CA ALA A 168 13.47 2.48 20.85
C ALA A 168 13.48 1.06 20.27
N VAL A 169 12.46 0.72 19.50
CA VAL A 169 12.46 -0.52 18.70
C VAL A 169 13.39 -0.27 17.51
N ILE A 170 14.52 -0.96 17.49
CA ILE A 170 15.53 -0.90 16.43
C ILE A 170 15.34 -2.11 15.53
#